data_30a9d8d81550b2bc4c698763e5dffde4
#
_entry.id   30a9d8d81550b2bc4c698763e5dffde4
#
_cell.length_a   1.000
_cell.length_b   1.000
_cell.length_c   1.000
_cell.angle_alpha   90.00
_cell.angle_beta   90.00
_cell.angle_gamma   90.00
#
_symmetry.space_group_name_H-M   'P 1'
#
loop_
_entity.id
_entity.type
_entity.pdbx_description
1 polymer ?
#
loop_
_entity_poly.entity_id
_entity_poly.type
_entity_poly.pdbx_seq_one_letter_code
_entity_poly.pdbx_strand_id
1 'polypeptide(L)'
;PYIVGFQKALALGIQTRSEKKNRYIELVQYLQEQLTARQIPFEINGDVSRKSPHICNVWLKGIPASQTLIMCDLHQVAVSAGSACSAGSLEPSPVLSLMYPENKSRVTESVRLSFGGETTTENIDAFISSISSIKRP
;
A
#
# COMPACT_ATOMS: atom_id res chain seq x y z
N PRO A 1 -13.53 31.82 0.11
CA PRO A 1 -13.98 30.43 0.48
C PRO A 1 -12.83 29.47 0.65
N TYR A 2 -11.91 29.36 -0.32
CA TYR A 2 -10.81 28.37 -0.31
C TYR A 2 -9.82 28.56 0.84
N ILE A 3 -9.46 29.79 1.21
CA ILE A 3 -8.56 30.08 2.32
C ILE A 3 -9.15 29.58 3.64
N VAL A 4 -10.45 29.86 3.87
CA VAL A 4 -11.15 29.41 5.08
C VAL A 4 -11.26 27.87 5.10
N GLY A 5 -11.55 27.25 3.96
CA GLY A 5 -11.57 25.80 3.82
C GLY A 5 -10.21 25.17 4.13
N PHE A 6 -9.12 25.75 3.60
CA PHE A 6 -7.75 25.31 3.88
C PHE A 6 -7.38 25.45 5.36
N GLN A 7 -7.70 26.59 5.98
CA GLN A 7 -7.50 26.82 7.40
C GLN A 7 -8.20 25.74 8.25
N LYS A 8 -9.47 25.45 7.93
CA LYS A 8 -10.24 24.43 8.65
C LYS A 8 -9.64 23.04 8.47
N ALA A 9 -9.28 22.67 7.24
CA ALA A 9 -8.65 21.40 6.94
C ALA A 9 -7.32 21.22 7.69
N LEU A 10 -6.48 22.28 7.71
CA LEU A 10 -5.21 22.28 8.45
C LEU A 10 -5.42 22.09 9.95
N ALA A 11 -6.36 22.85 10.54
CA ALA A 11 -6.68 22.76 11.96
C ALA A 11 -7.16 21.35 12.34
N LEU A 12 -8.07 20.75 11.56
CA LEU A 12 -8.54 19.39 11.74
C LEU A 12 -7.40 18.35 11.57
N GLY A 13 -6.55 18.55 10.56
CA GLY A 13 -5.40 17.69 10.31
C GLY A 13 -4.41 17.67 11.46
N ILE A 14 -4.12 18.82 12.06
CA ILE A 14 -3.25 18.93 13.24
C ILE A 14 -3.90 18.27 14.46
N GLN A 15 -5.17 18.53 14.71
CA GLN A 15 -5.90 17.98 15.84
C GLN A 15 -5.98 16.46 15.82
N THR A 16 -6.19 15.84 14.64
CA THR A 16 -6.38 14.40 14.51
C THR A 16 -5.09 13.63 14.15
N ARG A 17 -3.95 14.32 14.06
CA ARG A 17 -2.69 13.75 13.54
C ARG A 17 -2.22 12.53 14.32
N SER A 18 -2.20 12.63 15.65
CA SER A 18 -1.68 11.56 16.52
C SER A 18 -2.57 10.32 16.49
N GLU A 19 -3.87 10.52 16.56
CA GLU A 19 -4.86 9.44 16.46
C GLU A 19 -4.76 8.70 15.12
N LYS A 20 -4.77 9.46 14.01
CA LYS A 20 -4.61 8.90 12.66
C LYS A 20 -3.30 8.15 12.50
N LYS A 21 -2.20 8.69 13.05
CA LYS A 21 -0.90 8.00 13.00
C LYS A 21 -0.97 6.62 13.66
N ASN A 22 -1.52 6.54 14.87
CA ASN A 22 -1.65 5.28 15.59
C ASN A 22 -2.53 4.29 14.83
N ARG A 23 -3.68 4.74 14.34
CA ARG A 23 -4.57 3.93 13.52
C ARG A 23 -3.87 3.35 12.28
N TYR A 24 -3.10 4.16 11.55
CA TYR A 24 -2.38 3.67 10.37
C TYR A 24 -1.30 2.64 10.73
N ILE A 25 -0.65 2.79 11.88
CA ILE A 25 0.31 1.80 12.37
C ILE A 25 -0.40 0.47 12.67
N GLU A 26 -1.55 0.51 13.33
CA GLU A 26 -2.38 -0.66 13.62
C GLU A 26 -2.85 -1.36 12.33
N LEU A 27 -3.28 -0.61 11.31
CA LEU A 27 -3.67 -1.15 10.02
C LEU A 27 -2.49 -1.83 9.29
N VAL A 28 -1.28 -1.27 9.37
CA VAL A 28 -0.08 -1.92 8.80
C VAL A 28 0.27 -3.19 9.55
N GLN A 29 0.15 -3.19 10.87
CA GLN A 29 0.37 -4.39 11.68
C GLN A 29 -0.63 -5.50 11.32
N TYR A 30 -1.91 -5.14 11.26
CA TYR A 30 -2.98 -6.06 10.86
C TYR A 30 -2.73 -6.64 9.45
N LEU A 31 -2.33 -5.82 8.48
CA LEU A 31 -1.93 -6.29 7.15
C LEU A 31 -0.83 -7.36 7.21
N GLN A 32 0.21 -7.12 8.00
CA GLN A 32 1.33 -8.06 8.14
C GLN A 32 0.90 -9.37 8.80
N GLU A 33 0.05 -9.29 9.82
CA GLU A 33 -0.54 -10.47 10.50
C GLU A 33 -1.36 -11.30 9.52
N GLN A 34 -2.23 -10.67 8.72
CA GLN A 34 -3.06 -11.36 7.73
C GLN A 34 -2.24 -12.00 6.61
N LEU A 35 -1.21 -11.32 6.11
CA LEU A 35 -0.29 -11.88 5.11
C LEU A 35 0.44 -13.10 5.67
N THR A 36 0.91 -13.02 6.91
CA THR A 36 1.59 -14.13 7.61
C THR A 36 0.65 -15.30 7.84
N ALA A 37 -0.55 -15.06 8.36
CA ALA A 37 -1.56 -16.10 8.64
C ALA A 37 -1.95 -16.88 7.39
N ARG A 38 -1.95 -16.23 6.22
CA ARG A 38 -2.24 -16.87 4.93
C ARG A 38 -1.01 -17.38 4.20
N GLN A 39 0.15 -17.35 4.85
CA GLN A 39 1.41 -17.83 4.30
C GLN A 39 1.76 -17.16 2.96
N ILE A 40 1.44 -15.87 2.82
CA ILE A 40 1.82 -15.05 1.68
C ILE A 40 3.20 -14.46 1.97
N PRO A 41 4.26 -14.84 1.24
CA PRO A 41 5.59 -14.30 1.50
C PRO A 41 5.65 -12.83 1.10
N PHE A 42 6.10 -11.98 2.02
CA PHE A 42 6.18 -10.52 1.77
C PHE A 42 7.36 -9.88 2.49
N GLU A 43 7.69 -8.69 2.06
CA GLU A 43 8.55 -7.74 2.78
C GLU A 43 8.04 -6.32 2.62
N ILE A 44 8.20 -5.49 3.64
CA ILE A 44 7.91 -4.06 3.53
C ILE A 44 9.12 -3.35 2.91
N ASN A 45 8.87 -2.50 1.92
CA ASN A 45 9.90 -1.70 1.29
C ASN A 45 10.21 -0.43 2.10
N GLY A 46 11.47 -0.07 2.15
CA GLY A 46 11.97 1.12 2.85
C GLY A 46 12.22 0.91 4.34
N ASP A 47 12.64 1.98 4.98
CA ASP A 47 12.90 1.99 6.44
C ASP A 47 11.59 2.17 7.22
N VAL A 48 11.22 1.16 7.98
CA VAL A 48 9.98 1.14 8.78
C VAL A 48 9.93 2.29 9.81
N SER A 49 11.09 2.76 10.30
CA SER A 49 11.17 3.83 11.28
C SER A 49 11.00 5.24 10.68
N ARG A 50 11.24 5.38 9.38
CA ARG A 50 11.27 6.68 8.67
C ARG A 50 10.18 6.86 7.63
N LYS A 51 9.25 5.92 7.50
CA LYS A 51 8.18 6.00 6.53
C LYS A 51 6.99 6.83 7.01
N SER A 52 6.24 7.35 6.06
CA SER A 52 4.93 7.93 6.35
C SER A 52 3.94 6.84 6.78
N PRO A 53 3.24 6.99 7.91
CA PRO A 53 2.44 5.90 8.48
C PRO A 53 1.24 5.50 7.61
N HIS A 54 0.73 6.41 6.77
CA HIS A 54 -0.41 6.16 5.90
C HIS A 54 -0.05 5.52 4.54
N ILE A 55 1.24 5.25 4.31
CA ILE A 55 1.71 4.61 3.07
C ILE A 55 2.48 3.34 3.43
N CYS A 56 2.06 2.23 2.85
CA CYS A 56 2.74 0.95 2.95
C CYS A 56 3.10 0.45 1.55
N ASN A 57 4.38 0.35 1.26
CA ASN A 57 4.85 -0.31 0.03
C ASN A 57 5.29 -1.72 0.40
N VAL A 58 4.63 -2.72 -0.18
CA VAL A 58 4.84 -4.14 0.15
C VAL A 58 5.30 -4.90 -1.09
N TRP A 59 6.36 -5.66 -0.95
CA TRP A 59 6.79 -6.66 -1.92
C TRP A 59 6.09 -7.97 -1.62
N LEU A 60 5.22 -8.42 -2.53
CA LEU A 60 4.51 -9.70 -2.47
C LEU A 60 5.29 -10.71 -3.30
N LYS A 61 6.13 -11.52 -2.65
CA LYS A 61 7.07 -12.42 -3.32
C LYS A 61 6.36 -13.45 -4.19
N GLY A 62 6.71 -13.48 -5.48
CA GLY A 62 6.11 -14.37 -6.46
C GLY A 62 4.74 -13.92 -6.99
N ILE A 63 4.29 -12.70 -6.66
CA ILE A 63 3.03 -12.16 -7.16
C ILE A 63 3.33 -10.88 -7.95
N PRO A 64 3.26 -10.88 -9.28
CA PRO A 64 3.46 -9.69 -10.09
C PRO A 64 2.48 -8.57 -9.71
N ALA A 65 2.99 -7.34 -9.61
CA ALA A 65 2.17 -6.18 -9.29
C ALA A 65 1.02 -5.98 -10.30
N SER A 66 1.23 -6.32 -11.58
CA SER A 66 0.18 -6.29 -12.60
C SER A 66 -1.00 -7.20 -12.28
N GLN A 67 -0.73 -8.42 -11.82
CA GLN A 67 -1.78 -9.36 -11.41
C GLN A 67 -2.48 -8.87 -10.14
N THR A 68 -1.72 -8.36 -9.17
CA THR A 68 -2.28 -7.75 -7.96
C THR A 68 -3.24 -6.62 -8.30
N LEU A 69 -2.85 -5.70 -9.20
CA LEU A 69 -3.71 -4.59 -9.62
C LEU A 69 -5.01 -5.08 -10.25
N ILE A 70 -4.95 -6.03 -11.19
CA ILE A 70 -6.13 -6.58 -11.86
C ILE A 70 -7.06 -7.25 -10.85
N MET A 71 -6.53 -8.10 -9.98
CA MET A 71 -7.35 -8.82 -9.00
C MET A 71 -7.97 -7.88 -7.96
N CYS A 72 -7.23 -6.86 -7.52
CA CYS A 72 -7.77 -5.84 -6.63
C CYS A 72 -8.88 -5.03 -7.31
N ASP A 73 -8.70 -4.63 -8.57
CA ASP A 73 -9.71 -3.87 -9.32
C ASP A 73 -11.01 -4.68 -9.49
N LEU A 74 -10.92 -5.97 -9.82
CA LEU A 74 -12.06 -6.87 -9.90
C LEU A 74 -12.84 -7.00 -8.58
N HIS A 75 -12.16 -6.81 -7.45
CA HIS A 75 -12.77 -6.84 -6.11
C HIS A 75 -13.02 -5.43 -5.53
N GLN A 76 -12.96 -4.39 -6.36
CA GLN A 76 -13.19 -3.00 -5.98
C GLN A 76 -12.21 -2.48 -4.90
N VAL A 77 -10.99 -2.99 -4.89
CA VAL A 77 -9.90 -2.57 -4.02
C VAL A 77 -8.90 -1.74 -4.79
N ALA A 78 -8.79 -0.46 -4.48
CA ALA A 78 -7.85 0.44 -5.14
C ALA A 78 -6.45 0.33 -4.52
N VAL A 79 -5.48 -0.08 -5.33
CA VAL A 79 -4.05 -0.11 -4.97
C VAL A 79 -3.22 0.49 -6.10
N SER A 80 -1.96 0.77 -5.86
CA SER A 80 -1.06 1.35 -6.87
C SER A 80 0.21 0.52 -7.03
N ALA A 81 0.76 0.50 -8.24
CA ALA A 81 2.11 0.00 -8.50
C ALA A 81 2.87 1.03 -9.34
N GLY A 82 4.19 1.10 -9.16
CA GLY A 82 5.01 2.05 -9.90
C GLY A 82 4.81 3.51 -9.49
N SER A 83 4.98 4.43 -10.46
CA SER A 83 4.67 5.85 -10.26
C SER A 83 3.18 6.12 -10.54
N ALA A 84 2.53 6.88 -9.66
CA ALA A 84 1.10 7.19 -9.80
C ALA A 84 0.78 8.03 -11.05
N CYS A 85 1.79 8.69 -11.65
CA CYS A 85 1.62 9.56 -12.82
C CYS A 85 1.60 8.81 -14.16
N SER A 86 2.03 7.56 -14.19
CA SER A 86 1.97 6.71 -15.39
C SER A 86 0.68 5.90 -15.40
N ALA A 87 -0.46 6.58 -15.30
CA ALA A 87 -1.78 5.93 -15.41
C ALA A 87 -1.86 5.15 -16.72
N GLY A 88 -1.85 3.82 -16.61
CA GLY A 88 -1.92 2.91 -17.77
C GLY A 88 -0.58 2.30 -18.21
N SER A 89 0.58 2.74 -17.71
CA SER A 89 1.84 2.05 -17.95
C SER A 89 2.24 1.24 -16.72
N LEU A 90 2.56 -0.04 -16.94
CA LEU A 90 3.08 -0.95 -15.91
C LEU A 90 4.60 -0.76 -15.72
N GLU A 91 5.10 0.45 -15.92
CA GLU A 91 6.52 0.72 -15.75
C GLU A 91 6.95 0.58 -14.29
N PRO A 92 8.08 -0.09 -14.05
CA PRO A 92 8.62 -0.25 -12.70
C PRO A 92 8.86 1.10 -12.03
N SER A 93 8.67 1.15 -10.71
CA SER A 93 8.97 2.37 -9.95
C SER A 93 10.44 2.75 -10.07
N PRO A 94 10.77 3.95 -10.55
CA PRO A 94 12.17 4.40 -10.62
C PRO A 94 12.80 4.48 -9.22
N VAL A 95 12.02 4.78 -8.21
CA VAL A 95 12.48 4.81 -6.81
C VAL A 95 12.87 3.41 -6.34
N LEU A 96 12.01 2.40 -6.54
CA LEU A 96 12.32 1.02 -6.14
C LEU A 96 13.48 0.45 -6.96
N SER A 97 13.58 0.80 -8.25
CA SER A 97 14.71 0.38 -9.09
C SER A 97 16.05 0.90 -8.59
N LEU A 98 16.08 2.13 -8.07
CA LEU A 98 17.30 2.70 -7.45
C LEU A 98 17.56 2.15 -6.04
N MET A 99 16.53 1.85 -5.28
CA MET A 99 16.66 1.27 -3.94
C MET A 99 17.11 -0.20 -3.97
N TYR A 100 16.69 -0.94 -4.99
CA TYR A 100 16.91 -2.38 -5.11
C TYR A 100 17.40 -2.77 -6.51
N PRO A 101 18.56 -2.25 -6.98
CA PRO A 101 19.02 -2.42 -8.36
C PRO A 101 19.25 -3.90 -8.73
N GLU A 102 19.67 -4.71 -7.75
CA GLU A 102 19.97 -6.13 -7.95
C GLU A 102 18.74 -7.05 -7.81
N ASN A 103 17.59 -6.50 -7.39
CA ASN A 103 16.39 -7.30 -7.13
C ASN A 103 15.23 -6.86 -8.01
N LYS A 104 15.22 -7.32 -9.26
CA LYS A 104 14.17 -7.01 -10.24
C LYS A 104 12.80 -7.50 -9.80
N SER A 105 12.71 -8.69 -9.21
CA SER A 105 11.46 -9.25 -8.69
C SER A 105 10.83 -8.32 -7.64
N ARG A 106 11.64 -7.81 -6.71
CA ARG A 106 11.18 -6.85 -5.71
C ARG A 106 10.55 -5.60 -6.34
N VAL A 107 11.12 -5.12 -7.43
CA VAL A 107 10.62 -3.93 -8.13
C VAL A 107 9.30 -4.22 -8.85
N THR A 108 9.18 -5.37 -9.52
CA THR A 108 8.01 -5.73 -10.35
C THR A 108 6.86 -6.39 -9.57
N GLU A 109 7.11 -6.83 -8.35
CA GLU A 109 6.15 -7.50 -7.46
C GLU A 109 5.72 -6.61 -6.29
N SER A 110 6.11 -5.34 -6.28
CA SER A 110 5.77 -4.41 -5.20
C SER A 110 4.54 -3.58 -5.53
N VAL A 111 3.66 -3.45 -4.53
CA VAL A 111 2.47 -2.61 -4.61
C VAL A 111 2.46 -1.60 -3.47
N ARG A 112 1.82 -0.46 -3.69
CA ARG A 112 1.65 0.59 -2.69
C ARG A 112 0.21 0.63 -2.20
N LEU A 113 0.04 0.45 -0.92
CA LEU A 113 -1.20 0.65 -0.20
C LEU A 113 -1.19 2.03 0.45
N SER A 114 -2.28 2.77 0.32
CA SER A 114 -2.44 4.10 0.91
C SER A 114 -3.68 4.10 1.80
N PHE A 115 -3.50 4.41 3.08
CA PHE A 115 -4.58 4.39 4.06
C PHE A 115 -5.16 5.80 4.22
N GLY A 116 -6.47 5.91 4.14
CA GLY A 116 -7.23 7.12 4.43
C GLY A 116 -7.89 7.10 5.80
N GLY A 117 -8.58 8.18 6.16
CA GLY A 117 -9.32 8.25 7.43
C GLY A 117 -10.42 7.21 7.57
N GLU A 118 -10.97 6.78 6.44
CA GLU A 118 -12.07 5.79 6.37
C GLU A 118 -11.58 4.35 6.17
N THR A 119 -10.26 4.12 6.06
CA THR A 119 -9.73 2.77 5.87
C THR A 119 -9.98 1.92 7.12
N THR A 120 -10.50 0.72 6.93
CA THR A 120 -10.81 -0.25 7.99
C THR A 120 -10.06 -1.56 7.80
N THR A 121 -10.17 -2.46 8.78
CA THR A 121 -9.63 -3.83 8.69
C THR A 121 -10.30 -4.64 7.60
N GLU A 122 -11.59 -4.43 7.34
CA GLU A 122 -12.36 -5.07 6.28
C GLU A 122 -11.81 -4.72 4.89
N ASN A 123 -11.31 -3.49 4.71
CA ASN A 123 -10.64 -3.12 3.45
C ASN A 123 -9.33 -3.89 3.26
N ILE A 124 -8.60 -4.15 4.35
CA ILE A 124 -7.40 -5.00 4.33
C ILE A 124 -7.78 -6.45 4.03
N ASP A 125 -8.84 -6.97 4.64
CA ASP A 125 -9.33 -8.33 4.37
C ASP A 125 -9.76 -8.50 2.92
N ALA A 126 -10.40 -7.49 2.32
CA ALA A 126 -10.75 -7.47 0.90
C ALA A 126 -9.48 -7.51 0.02
N PHE A 127 -8.46 -6.72 0.35
CA PHE A 127 -7.16 -6.76 -0.33
C PHE A 127 -6.52 -8.16 -0.23
N ILE A 128 -6.43 -8.71 0.96
CA ILE A 128 -5.86 -10.04 1.19
C ILE A 128 -6.63 -11.13 0.42
N SER A 129 -7.95 -11.04 0.40
CA SER A 129 -8.80 -11.99 -0.34
C SER A 129 -8.55 -11.91 -1.83
N SER A 130 -8.39 -10.69 -2.37
CA SER A 130 -8.09 -10.45 -3.79
C SER A 130 -6.79 -11.13 -4.21
N ILE A 131 -5.73 -11.01 -3.41
CA ILE A 131 -4.42 -11.57 -3.77
C ILE A 131 -4.29 -13.06 -3.44
N SER A 132 -5.10 -13.59 -2.53
CA SER A 132 -5.09 -15.01 -2.16
C SER A 132 -5.56 -15.92 -3.31
N SER A 133 -6.34 -15.39 -4.24
CA SER A 133 -6.81 -16.11 -5.42
C SER A 133 -5.75 -16.22 -6.54
N ILE A 134 -4.67 -15.46 -6.44
CA ILE A 134 -3.58 -15.48 -7.42
C ILE A 134 -2.74 -16.74 -7.21
N LYS A 135 -2.66 -17.60 -8.24
CA LYS A 135 -1.77 -18.77 -8.21
C LYS A 135 -0.32 -18.29 -8.17
N ARG A 136 0.38 -18.70 -7.14
CA ARG A 136 1.84 -18.50 -7.04
C ARG A 136 2.55 -19.62 -7.80
N PRO A 137 3.64 -19.33 -8.51
CA PRO A 137 4.45 -20.35 -9.18
C PRO A 137 5.10 -21.33 -8.21
#